data_d0c256d3b979a0cde900589d4f92d59e
#
_entry.id   d0c256d3b979a0cde900589d4f92d59e
#
_cell.length_a   1.000
_cell.length_b   1.000
_cell.length_c   1.000
_cell.angle_alpha   90.00
_cell.angle_beta   90.00
_cell.angle_gamma   90.00
#
_symmetry.space_group_name_H-M   'P 1'
#
loop_
_entity.id
_entity.type
_entity.pdbx_description
1 polymer ?
#
loop_
_entity_poly.entity_id
_entity_poly.type
_entity_poly.pdbx_seq_one_letter_code
_entity_poly.pdbx_strand_id
1 'polypeptide(L)'
;MSKKIFSAQEWENVHSEALASKLNDVEKQTSSIVYSDVEEDLNRVVCEIESLHIDIAPSYNDWVNLGFAIADGCGESGRTYFHRLSKLHHDYKYAKADKQYTYCLQGKRQGITIATFFYMAEQVGVSLKGSQISIYPNIQNGETGKWVKDECELPAFPEDVYEQLPVFLKEVVDNAISSDDRGTILIGSVATLSVCFPNFCGVYDERVVYPNLYLFVTAEAGMGKGALTLCRELITPINRQLHELTKTLDAQYKADMAEYTKGKKSENAQMPEQPPIKTLIVPANSSASAFKRIAKENDGIVILFETEGDTLSQTLKSDFGNYSDVLRKAYHHEPLGANRTKDREFYDVDNPRISVVLAGTPEQVCRLTPTAEDGLFSRFAFYFIPFKRGFRNVFATSDVSQSKNAKFKLLGERFLHLRESFMREGNYTFYIPEHLQMQFLKHYESTNDECCDEVGNGMQGIVRRMGLMAYRIMMVL
;
A
#
# COMPACT_ATOMS: atom_id res chain seq x y z
N MET A 1 -39.41 28.63 -21.13
CA MET A 1 -38.03 28.29 -21.45
C MET A 1 -37.97 26.84 -21.90
N SER A 2 -37.77 26.62 -23.20
CA SER A 2 -37.77 25.31 -23.85
C SER A 2 -36.47 24.58 -23.46
N LYS A 3 -36.57 23.38 -22.83
CA LYS A 3 -35.43 22.51 -22.59
C LYS A 3 -34.96 21.94 -23.94
N LYS A 4 -33.74 22.31 -24.37
CA LYS A 4 -33.08 21.62 -25.48
C LYS A 4 -32.81 20.18 -25.08
N ILE A 5 -33.37 19.25 -25.85
CA ILE A 5 -33.09 17.83 -25.72
C ILE A 5 -31.79 17.53 -26.45
N PHE A 6 -30.83 16.85 -25.80
CA PHE A 6 -29.56 16.45 -26.37
C PHE A 6 -29.78 15.44 -27.51
N SER A 7 -29.18 15.72 -28.69
CA SER A 7 -29.20 14.86 -29.87
C SER A 7 -27.79 14.31 -30.12
N ALA A 8 -27.62 13.01 -30.08
CA ALA A 8 -26.33 12.34 -30.31
C ALA A 8 -25.77 12.62 -31.73
N GLN A 9 -26.65 12.78 -32.72
CA GLN A 9 -26.27 13.06 -34.10
C GLN A 9 -25.69 14.47 -34.29
N GLU A 10 -26.20 15.49 -33.58
CA GLU A 10 -25.61 16.85 -33.61
C GLU A 10 -24.23 16.88 -32.93
N TRP A 11 -24.00 15.99 -31.96
CA TRP A 11 -22.71 15.89 -31.26
C TRP A 11 -21.61 15.23 -32.12
N GLU A 12 -21.96 14.19 -32.90
CA GLU A 12 -21.03 13.49 -33.80
C GLU A 12 -20.53 14.41 -34.95
N ASN A 13 -21.39 15.28 -35.49
CA ASN A 13 -21.03 16.17 -36.60
C ASN A 13 -20.12 17.34 -36.16
N VAL A 14 -20.20 17.80 -34.92
CA VAL A 14 -19.36 18.87 -34.37
C VAL A 14 -17.97 18.38 -33.96
N HIS A 15 -17.81 17.10 -33.69
CA HIS A 15 -16.57 16.55 -33.14
C HIS A 15 -15.71 15.80 -34.16
N SER A 16 -16.24 15.44 -35.32
CA SER A 16 -15.46 14.73 -36.35
C SER A 16 -14.35 15.61 -36.99
N GLU A 17 -14.57 16.91 -37.16
CA GLU A 17 -13.53 17.84 -37.65
C GLU A 17 -12.50 18.19 -36.57
N ALA A 18 -12.90 18.29 -35.30
CA ALA A 18 -12.02 18.56 -34.19
C ALA A 18 -11.14 17.35 -33.78
N LEU A 19 -11.58 16.12 -34.05
CA LEU A 19 -10.79 14.90 -33.85
C LEU A 19 -9.73 14.73 -34.93
N ALA A 20 -10.01 15.07 -36.19
CA ALA A 20 -9.06 14.98 -37.29
C ALA A 20 -7.88 15.96 -37.13
N SER A 21 -8.11 17.16 -36.59
CA SER A 21 -7.04 18.13 -36.31
C SER A 21 -6.19 17.72 -35.07
N LYS A 22 -6.78 17.06 -34.07
CA LYS A 22 -6.05 16.60 -32.89
C LYS A 22 -5.23 15.34 -33.13
N LEU A 23 -5.61 14.48 -34.07
CA LEU A 23 -4.83 13.30 -34.46
C LEU A 23 -3.50 13.66 -35.12
N ASN A 24 -3.45 14.77 -35.92
CA ASN A 24 -2.21 15.23 -36.53
C ASN A 24 -1.24 15.90 -35.52
N ASP A 25 -1.74 16.44 -34.41
CA ASP A 25 -0.90 16.99 -33.33
C ASP A 25 -0.42 15.91 -32.34
N VAL A 26 -1.15 14.81 -32.20
CA VAL A 26 -0.76 13.65 -31.35
C VAL A 26 0.38 12.86 -31.98
N GLU A 27 0.45 12.74 -33.32
CA GLU A 27 1.57 12.08 -34.02
C GLU A 27 2.90 12.82 -33.88
N LYS A 28 2.89 14.12 -33.58
CA LYS A 28 4.12 14.92 -33.34
C LYS A 28 4.56 14.96 -31.87
N GLN A 29 3.69 14.59 -30.90
CA GLN A 29 4.04 14.56 -29.48
C GLN A 29 4.37 13.14 -28.96
N THR A 30 4.08 12.08 -29.74
CA THR A 30 4.34 10.69 -29.33
C THR A 30 5.81 10.26 -29.43
N SER A 31 6.71 11.09 -29.93
CA SER A 31 8.14 10.75 -30.02
C SER A 31 8.94 10.99 -28.74
N SER A 32 8.37 11.61 -27.70
CA SER A 32 9.09 11.90 -26.43
C SER A 32 8.54 11.20 -25.19
N ILE A 33 7.41 10.50 -25.29
CA ILE A 33 6.75 9.81 -24.15
C ILE A 33 7.03 8.29 -24.15
N VAL A 34 7.49 7.73 -25.26
CA VAL A 34 7.69 6.27 -25.42
C VAL A 34 8.96 5.75 -24.72
N TYR A 35 9.90 6.60 -24.34
CA TYR A 35 11.19 6.13 -23.80
C TYR A 35 11.18 5.72 -22.32
N SER A 36 10.28 6.22 -21.47
CA SER A 36 10.21 5.82 -20.07
C SER A 36 9.56 4.46 -19.86
N ASP A 37 8.60 4.08 -20.68
CA ASP A 37 7.91 2.79 -20.59
C ASP A 37 8.81 1.60 -21.02
N VAL A 38 9.63 1.79 -22.06
CA VAL A 38 10.47 0.73 -22.63
C VAL A 38 11.58 0.29 -21.66
N GLU A 39 12.21 1.22 -20.96
CA GLU A 39 13.29 0.92 -20.01
C GLU A 39 12.75 0.25 -18.75
N GLU A 40 11.56 0.61 -18.31
CA GLU A 40 10.88 -0.01 -17.16
C GLU A 40 10.44 -1.45 -17.50
N ASP A 41 9.88 -1.67 -18.67
CA ASP A 41 9.52 -2.99 -19.20
C ASP A 41 10.74 -3.88 -19.41
N LEU A 42 11.84 -3.31 -19.96
CA LEU A 42 13.10 -4.03 -20.11
C LEU A 42 13.64 -4.46 -18.75
N ASN A 43 13.68 -3.56 -17.77
CA ASN A 43 14.19 -3.89 -16.43
C ASN A 43 13.39 -5.02 -15.76
N ARG A 44 12.06 -5.00 -15.90
CA ARG A 44 11.18 -6.03 -15.36
C ARG A 44 11.49 -7.40 -15.94
N VAL A 45 11.56 -7.49 -17.27
CA VAL A 45 11.86 -8.75 -17.97
C VAL A 45 13.27 -9.24 -17.66
N VAL A 46 14.27 -8.35 -17.57
CA VAL A 46 15.64 -8.71 -17.17
C VAL A 46 15.69 -9.27 -15.76
N CYS A 47 14.99 -8.67 -14.80
CA CYS A 47 14.92 -9.18 -13.44
C CYS A 47 14.28 -10.59 -13.38
N GLU A 48 13.28 -10.84 -14.20
CA GLU A 48 12.63 -12.16 -14.27
C GLU A 48 13.57 -13.21 -14.88
N ILE A 49 14.27 -12.89 -15.98
CA ILE A 49 15.27 -13.76 -16.59
C ILE A 49 16.41 -14.10 -15.62
N GLU A 50 16.90 -13.10 -14.86
CA GLU A 50 17.92 -13.31 -13.82
C GLU A 50 17.42 -14.23 -12.70
N SER A 51 16.19 -14.04 -12.25
CA SER A 51 15.60 -14.88 -11.18
C SER A 51 15.48 -16.34 -11.61
N LEU A 52 15.18 -16.57 -12.89
CA LEU A 52 15.09 -17.90 -13.48
C LEU A 52 16.46 -18.49 -13.87
N HIS A 53 17.54 -17.70 -13.81
CA HIS A 53 18.89 -18.10 -14.23
C HIS A 53 18.96 -18.65 -15.66
N ILE A 54 18.18 -18.11 -16.59
CA ILE A 54 18.06 -18.57 -17.97
C ILE A 54 18.95 -17.73 -18.89
N ASP A 55 19.82 -18.39 -19.67
CA ASP A 55 20.54 -17.74 -20.76
C ASP A 55 19.65 -17.62 -21.99
N ILE A 56 19.18 -16.41 -22.31
CA ILE A 56 18.32 -16.13 -23.47
C ILE A 56 19.07 -15.97 -24.78
N ALA A 57 20.40 -15.97 -24.74
CA ALA A 57 21.26 -15.76 -25.91
C ALA A 57 22.42 -16.78 -25.97
N PRO A 58 22.10 -18.10 -26.04
CA PRO A 58 23.11 -19.14 -25.94
C PRO A 58 24.06 -19.20 -27.16
N SER A 59 23.67 -18.66 -28.32
CA SER A 59 24.57 -18.56 -29.48
C SER A 59 25.18 -17.18 -29.62
N TYR A 60 26.36 -17.12 -30.28
CA TYR A 60 27.03 -15.82 -30.53
C TYR A 60 26.13 -14.88 -31.36
N ASN A 61 25.37 -15.39 -32.32
CA ASN A 61 24.47 -14.54 -33.12
C ASN A 61 23.31 -13.97 -32.27
N ASP A 62 22.74 -14.77 -31.37
CA ASP A 62 21.68 -14.35 -30.50
C ASP A 62 22.21 -13.28 -29.52
N TRP A 63 23.40 -13.48 -28.99
CA TRP A 63 24.07 -12.52 -28.10
C TRP A 63 24.36 -11.17 -28.79
N VAL A 64 24.77 -11.21 -30.05
CA VAL A 64 24.93 -9.97 -30.85
C VAL A 64 23.61 -9.31 -31.14
N ASN A 65 22.57 -10.09 -31.48
CA ASN A 65 21.21 -9.56 -31.71
C ASN A 65 20.63 -8.95 -30.45
N LEU A 66 20.84 -9.57 -29.28
CA LEU A 66 20.48 -9.04 -27.98
C LEU A 66 21.11 -7.68 -27.73
N GLY A 67 22.42 -7.52 -28.03
CA GLY A 67 23.12 -6.26 -27.91
C GLY A 67 22.53 -5.14 -28.77
N PHE A 68 22.23 -5.44 -30.04
CA PHE A 68 21.59 -4.48 -30.95
C PHE A 68 20.16 -4.13 -30.50
N ALA A 69 19.38 -5.10 -30.04
CA ALA A 69 18.02 -4.88 -29.58
C ALA A 69 17.95 -3.94 -28.38
N ILE A 70 18.82 -4.16 -27.38
CA ILE A 70 18.87 -3.32 -26.18
C ILE A 70 19.45 -1.93 -26.53
N ALA A 71 20.45 -1.85 -27.42
CA ALA A 71 21.01 -0.58 -27.85
C ALA A 71 19.99 0.27 -28.63
N ASP A 72 19.11 -0.36 -29.44
CA ASP A 72 18.04 0.32 -30.18
C ASP A 72 16.99 0.94 -29.23
N GLY A 73 16.58 0.23 -28.17
CA GLY A 73 15.55 0.70 -27.24
C GLY A 73 16.05 1.64 -26.12
N CYS A 74 17.27 1.42 -25.63
CA CYS A 74 17.76 2.10 -24.42
C CYS A 74 19.09 2.85 -24.62
N GLY A 75 19.70 2.80 -25.79
CA GLY A 75 20.96 3.47 -26.03
C GLY A 75 22.05 3.10 -25.01
N GLU A 76 22.74 4.09 -24.46
CA GLU A 76 23.83 3.87 -23.47
C GLU A 76 23.31 3.34 -22.13
N SER A 77 22.09 3.68 -21.70
CA SER A 77 21.51 3.17 -20.43
C SER A 77 21.30 1.65 -20.49
N GLY A 78 21.09 1.09 -21.67
CA GLY A 78 20.95 -0.34 -21.91
C GLY A 78 22.21 -1.17 -21.62
N ARG A 79 23.40 -0.56 -21.50
CA ARG A 79 24.68 -1.25 -21.25
C ARG A 79 24.62 -2.13 -20.01
N THR A 80 24.04 -1.62 -18.94
CA THR A 80 23.89 -2.35 -17.69
C THR A 80 23.05 -3.60 -17.87
N TYR A 81 21.95 -3.53 -18.60
CA TYR A 81 21.07 -4.66 -18.87
C TYR A 81 21.72 -5.71 -19.75
N PHE A 82 22.48 -5.28 -20.77
CA PHE A 82 23.25 -6.21 -21.61
C PHE A 82 24.29 -6.99 -20.80
N HIS A 83 24.99 -6.32 -19.87
CA HIS A 83 25.93 -6.99 -18.97
C HIS A 83 25.24 -7.97 -18.02
N ARG A 84 24.10 -7.62 -17.47
CA ARG A 84 23.30 -8.47 -16.56
C ARG A 84 22.91 -9.76 -17.27
N LEU A 85 22.32 -9.66 -18.45
CA LEU A 85 21.93 -10.83 -19.24
C LEU A 85 23.13 -11.65 -19.71
N SER A 86 24.19 -11.01 -20.17
CA SER A 86 25.41 -11.71 -20.62
C SER A 86 26.09 -12.50 -19.49
N LYS A 87 25.94 -12.10 -18.22
CA LYS A 87 26.47 -12.85 -17.06
C LYS A 87 25.86 -14.23 -16.87
N LEU A 88 24.69 -14.47 -17.43
CA LEU A 88 24.03 -15.76 -17.37
C LEU A 88 24.69 -16.81 -18.30
N HIS A 89 25.51 -16.36 -19.25
CA HIS A 89 26.30 -17.24 -20.11
C HIS A 89 27.61 -17.65 -19.43
N HIS A 90 27.96 -18.94 -19.50
CA HIS A 90 29.14 -19.52 -18.83
C HIS A 90 30.48 -18.89 -19.26
N ASP A 91 30.60 -18.38 -20.50
CA ASP A 91 31.81 -17.74 -21.06
C ASP A 91 31.83 -16.22 -20.92
N TYR A 92 31.04 -15.65 -20.03
CA TYR A 92 30.98 -14.21 -19.82
C TYR A 92 32.34 -13.61 -19.44
N LYS A 93 32.76 -12.56 -20.17
CA LYS A 93 33.93 -11.72 -19.88
C LYS A 93 33.53 -10.26 -20.01
N TYR A 94 33.63 -9.49 -18.93
CA TYR A 94 33.21 -8.09 -18.88
C TYR A 94 33.77 -7.26 -20.08
N ALA A 95 35.08 -7.28 -20.31
CA ALA A 95 35.70 -6.51 -21.37
C ALA A 95 35.23 -6.87 -22.78
N LYS A 96 34.87 -8.15 -23.01
CA LYS A 96 34.31 -8.61 -24.29
C LYS A 96 32.89 -8.10 -24.48
N ALA A 97 32.05 -8.18 -23.44
CA ALA A 97 30.69 -7.70 -23.47
C ALA A 97 30.62 -6.18 -23.61
N ASP A 98 31.43 -5.45 -22.90
CA ASP A 98 31.51 -4.00 -22.97
C ASP A 98 31.90 -3.49 -24.38
N LYS A 99 32.93 -4.12 -24.97
CA LYS A 99 33.35 -3.83 -26.35
C LYS A 99 32.25 -4.17 -27.37
N GLN A 100 31.54 -5.28 -27.18
CA GLN A 100 30.45 -5.68 -28.06
C GLN A 100 29.28 -4.71 -27.97
N TYR A 101 28.91 -4.26 -26.76
CA TYR A 101 27.84 -3.29 -26.61
C TYR A 101 28.17 -1.95 -27.23
N THR A 102 29.43 -1.48 -27.09
CA THR A 102 29.91 -0.28 -27.76
C THR A 102 29.84 -0.39 -29.29
N TYR A 103 30.12 -1.57 -29.84
CA TYR A 103 29.91 -1.85 -31.28
C TYR A 103 28.43 -1.77 -31.66
N CYS A 104 27.54 -2.31 -30.83
CA CYS A 104 26.09 -2.26 -31.09
C CYS A 104 25.53 -0.84 -31.05
N LEU A 105 26.04 0.04 -30.19
CA LEU A 105 25.65 1.46 -30.15
C LEU A 105 26.06 2.25 -31.38
N GLN A 106 27.20 1.90 -31.99
CA GLN A 106 27.72 2.59 -33.18
C GLN A 106 27.12 2.05 -34.49
N GLY A 107 26.57 0.84 -34.47
CA GLY A 107 26.05 0.14 -35.61
C GLY A 107 24.50 0.14 -35.65
N LYS A 108 23.94 -0.03 -36.86
CA LYS A 108 22.53 -0.39 -37.02
C LYS A 108 22.44 -1.71 -37.75
N ARG A 109 21.63 -2.64 -37.24
CA ARG A 109 21.34 -3.91 -37.92
C ARG A 109 19.90 -3.91 -38.38
N GLN A 110 19.67 -4.03 -39.69
CA GLN A 110 18.31 -4.01 -40.25
C GLN A 110 17.44 -5.12 -39.64
N GLY A 111 16.24 -4.76 -39.19
CA GLY A 111 15.25 -5.69 -38.66
C GLY A 111 15.42 -6.07 -37.20
N ILE A 112 16.43 -5.51 -36.48
CA ILE A 112 16.60 -5.74 -35.04
C ILE A 112 16.22 -4.46 -34.30
N THR A 113 15.20 -4.58 -33.45
CA THR A 113 14.69 -3.54 -32.58
C THR A 113 14.53 -4.08 -31.17
N ILE A 114 14.15 -3.24 -30.21
CA ILE A 114 13.86 -3.67 -28.84
C ILE A 114 12.81 -4.80 -28.78
N ALA A 115 11.90 -4.88 -29.77
CA ALA A 115 10.95 -5.98 -29.87
C ALA A 115 11.63 -7.35 -30.02
N THR A 116 12.86 -7.39 -30.57
CA THR A 116 13.66 -8.63 -30.69
C THR A 116 14.06 -9.14 -29.31
N PHE A 117 14.40 -8.27 -28.35
CA PHE A 117 14.67 -8.65 -26.97
C PHE A 117 13.43 -9.29 -26.32
N PHE A 118 12.27 -8.66 -26.44
CA PHE A 118 11.04 -9.21 -25.87
C PHE A 118 10.64 -10.54 -26.52
N TYR A 119 10.85 -10.68 -27.82
CA TYR A 119 10.64 -11.94 -28.52
C TYR A 119 11.59 -13.05 -27.99
N MET A 120 12.88 -12.75 -27.76
CA MET A 120 13.83 -13.72 -27.20
C MET A 120 13.43 -14.13 -25.77
N ALA A 121 12.97 -13.19 -24.96
CA ALA A 121 12.45 -13.45 -23.62
C ALA A 121 11.20 -14.36 -23.68
N GLU A 122 10.28 -14.10 -24.60
CA GLU A 122 9.06 -14.90 -24.78
C GLU A 122 9.35 -16.34 -25.20
N GLN A 123 10.41 -16.59 -25.98
CA GLN A 123 10.82 -17.95 -26.34
C GLN A 123 11.27 -18.80 -25.15
N VAL A 124 11.69 -18.17 -24.05
CA VAL A 124 12.07 -18.85 -22.80
C VAL A 124 10.99 -18.75 -21.73
N GLY A 125 9.78 -18.28 -22.13
CA GLY A 125 8.60 -18.22 -21.25
C GLY A 125 8.45 -16.91 -20.45
N VAL A 126 9.30 -15.92 -20.69
CA VAL A 126 9.20 -14.60 -20.04
C VAL A 126 8.51 -13.61 -20.97
N SER A 127 7.32 -13.12 -20.63
CA SER A 127 6.50 -12.28 -21.50
C SER A 127 6.06 -10.98 -20.85
N LEU A 128 6.02 -9.88 -21.63
CA LEU A 128 5.41 -8.60 -21.21
C LEU A 128 3.90 -8.70 -20.95
N LYS A 129 3.22 -9.64 -21.59
CA LYS A 129 1.77 -9.82 -21.40
C LYS A 129 1.52 -10.64 -20.14
N GLY A 130 1.46 -9.94 -19.01
CA GLY A 130 0.88 -10.45 -17.78
C GLY A 130 1.73 -11.52 -17.11
N SER A 131 2.82 -11.10 -16.50
CA SER A 131 3.28 -11.77 -15.30
C SER A 131 2.20 -11.58 -14.24
N GLN A 132 1.13 -12.38 -14.28
CA GLN A 132 0.50 -12.77 -13.05
C GLN A 132 1.63 -13.42 -12.26
N ILE A 133 2.17 -12.71 -11.28
CA ILE A 133 3.05 -13.30 -10.28
C ILE A 133 2.22 -14.40 -9.64
N SER A 134 2.41 -15.63 -10.14
CA SER A 134 1.96 -16.82 -9.45
C SER A 134 2.83 -16.89 -8.19
N ILE A 135 2.27 -16.53 -7.06
CA ILE A 135 2.92 -16.62 -5.73
C ILE A 135 2.97 -18.08 -5.28
N TYR A 136 2.80 -19.03 -6.20
CA TYR A 136 2.82 -20.45 -5.89
C TYR A 136 4.02 -21.14 -6.56
N PRO A 137 4.73 -22.00 -5.82
CA PRO A 137 5.86 -22.76 -6.37
C PRO A 137 5.40 -23.69 -7.48
N ASN A 138 6.11 -23.65 -8.60
CA ASN A 138 5.91 -24.54 -9.73
C ASN A 138 6.26 -25.98 -9.30
N ILE A 139 5.28 -26.81 -9.02
CA ILE A 139 5.46 -28.26 -8.95
C ILE A 139 5.50 -28.76 -10.40
N GLN A 140 6.72 -29.06 -10.87
CA GLN A 140 6.91 -29.74 -12.14
C GLN A 140 6.41 -31.17 -12.01
N ASN A 141 5.27 -31.47 -12.62
CA ASN A 141 4.99 -32.82 -13.11
C ASN A 141 4.76 -32.72 -14.62
N GLY A 142 5.66 -33.34 -15.34
CA GLY A 142 5.60 -33.39 -16.80
C GLY A 142 4.38 -34.15 -17.29
N GLU A 143 3.51 -33.42 -17.96
CA GLU A 143 2.69 -33.90 -19.05
C GLU A 143 2.15 -32.70 -19.84
N THR A 144 2.32 -32.74 -21.15
CA THR A 144 1.80 -31.76 -22.11
C THR A 144 0.28 -31.68 -22.01
N GLY A 145 -0.26 -30.57 -21.58
CA GLY A 145 -1.71 -30.45 -21.62
C GLY A 145 -2.20 -29.10 -21.11
N LYS A 146 -3.08 -28.56 -21.86
CA LYS A 146 -4.15 -27.61 -21.52
C LYS A 146 -3.96 -26.84 -20.19
N TRP A 147 -3.75 -25.55 -20.30
CA TRP A 147 -3.89 -24.62 -19.17
C TRP A 147 -5.28 -24.81 -18.53
N VAL A 148 -5.34 -25.60 -17.49
CA VAL A 148 -6.46 -25.59 -16.56
C VAL A 148 -6.29 -24.29 -15.79
N LYS A 149 -7.24 -23.37 -15.95
CA LYS A 149 -7.45 -22.30 -14.99
C LYS A 149 -7.94 -22.98 -13.70
N ASP A 150 -7.01 -23.44 -12.88
CA ASP A 150 -7.35 -23.66 -11.49
C ASP A 150 -7.66 -22.26 -10.92
N GLU A 151 -8.94 -21.95 -10.86
CA GLU A 151 -9.45 -20.86 -10.06
C GLU A 151 -9.15 -21.27 -8.60
N CYS A 152 -7.94 -20.95 -8.14
CA CYS A 152 -7.62 -21.09 -6.73
C CYS A 152 -8.55 -20.13 -5.99
N GLU A 153 -9.61 -20.66 -5.41
CA GLU A 153 -10.53 -19.88 -4.60
C GLU A 153 -9.72 -19.33 -3.42
N LEU A 154 -9.58 -18.00 -3.39
CA LEU A 154 -8.93 -17.33 -2.26
C LEU A 154 -9.73 -17.62 -0.99
N PRO A 155 -9.07 -17.85 0.16
CA PRO A 155 -9.76 -18.15 1.39
C PRO A 155 -10.64 -16.97 1.80
N ALA A 156 -11.93 -17.22 1.97
CA ALA A 156 -12.89 -16.28 2.54
C ALA A 156 -12.99 -16.52 4.05
N PHE A 157 -13.42 -15.50 4.79
CA PHE A 157 -13.76 -15.70 6.21
C PHE A 157 -14.93 -16.67 6.31
N PRO A 158 -14.84 -17.73 7.13
CA PRO A 158 -15.94 -18.63 7.40
C PRO A 158 -17.16 -17.89 7.99
N GLU A 159 -18.37 -18.38 7.75
CA GLU A 159 -19.60 -17.71 8.22
C GLU A 159 -19.67 -17.63 9.76
N ASP A 160 -19.16 -18.64 10.46
CA ASP A 160 -19.11 -18.66 11.91
C ASP A 160 -18.29 -17.53 12.52
N VAL A 161 -17.28 -17.01 11.79
CA VAL A 161 -16.54 -15.80 12.19
C VAL A 161 -17.50 -14.62 12.29
N TYR A 162 -18.37 -14.43 11.30
CA TYR A 162 -19.31 -13.30 11.30
C TYR A 162 -20.40 -13.44 12.39
N GLU A 163 -20.77 -14.67 12.74
CA GLU A 163 -21.75 -14.92 13.79
C GLU A 163 -21.20 -14.61 15.19
N GLN A 164 -19.91 -14.82 15.41
CA GLN A 164 -19.21 -14.64 16.69
C GLN A 164 -18.66 -13.22 16.90
N LEU A 165 -18.80 -12.34 15.93
CA LEU A 165 -18.30 -10.95 16.07
C LEU A 165 -18.96 -10.23 17.26
N PRO A 166 -18.23 -9.32 17.92
CA PRO A 166 -18.82 -8.35 18.84
C PRO A 166 -19.96 -7.58 18.19
N VAL A 167 -20.99 -7.26 18.97
CA VAL A 167 -22.27 -6.67 18.48
C VAL A 167 -22.03 -5.49 17.54
N PHE A 168 -21.11 -4.59 17.88
CA PHE A 168 -20.83 -3.43 17.04
C PHE A 168 -20.22 -3.83 15.70
N LEU A 169 -19.22 -4.71 15.68
CA LEU A 169 -18.57 -5.16 14.43
C LEU A 169 -19.53 -6.00 13.58
N LYS A 170 -20.39 -6.81 14.20
CA LYS A 170 -21.45 -7.54 13.49
C LYS A 170 -22.35 -6.57 12.74
N GLU A 171 -22.82 -5.52 13.39
CA GLU A 171 -23.66 -4.50 12.76
C GLU A 171 -22.94 -3.76 11.64
N VAL A 172 -21.64 -3.47 11.80
CA VAL A 172 -20.81 -2.87 10.74
C VAL A 172 -20.78 -3.78 9.52
N VAL A 173 -20.51 -5.07 9.70
CA VAL A 173 -20.41 -6.06 8.60
C VAL A 173 -21.75 -6.32 7.94
N ASP A 174 -22.84 -6.36 8.69
CA ASP A 174 -24.20 -6.54 8.16
C ASP A 174 -24.64 -5.37 7.26
N ASN A 175 -23.99 -4.20 7.42
CA ASN A 175 -24.17 -3.06 6.53
C ASN A 175 -23.21 -3.04 5.33
N ALA A 176 -22.48 -4.11 5.03
CA ALA A 176 -21.65 -4.24 3.82
C ALA A 176 -22.48 -4.02 2.53
N ILE A 177 -21.83 -3.64 1.46
CA ILE A 177 -22.48 -3.34 0.18
C ILE A 177 -23.02 -4.64 -0.44
N SER A 178 -22.25 -5.71 -0.31
CA SER A 178 -22.58 -7.05 -0.79
C SER A 178 -22.01 -8.11 0.16
N SER A 179 -22.40 -9.36 0.01
CA SER A 179 -21.78 -10.48 0.73
C SER A 179 -20.27 -10.52 0.54
N ASP A 180 -19.82 -10.16 -0.64
CA ASP A 180 -18.44 -10.19 -1.06
C ASP A 180 -17.58 -9.09 -0.39
N ASP A 181 -18.21 -7.98 -0.04
CA ASP A 181 -17.53 -6.88 0.65
C ASP A 181 -17.42 -7.11 2.17
N ARG A 182 -18.12 -8.11 2.72
CA ARG A 182 -18.14 -8.38 4.17
C ARG A 182 -16.75 -8.59 4.74
N GLY A 183 -15.89 -9.39 4.06
CA GLY A 183 -14.51 -9.61 4.47
C GLY A 183 -13.67 -8.33 4.44
N THR A 184 -13.79 -7.54 3.39
CA THR A 184 -13.09 -6.24 3.26
C THR A 184 -13.53 -5.27 4.35
N ILE A 185 -14.84 -5.19 4.62
CA ILE A 185 -15.40 -4.35 5.69
C ILE A 185 -14.94 -4.83 7.06
N LEU A 186 -14.93 -6.15 7.32
CA LEU A 186 -14.46 -6.71 8.58
C LEU A 186 -13.02 -6.32 8.86
N ILE A 187 -12.10 -6.75 7.99
CA ILE A 187 -10.67 -6.52 8.23
C ILE A 187 -10.29 -5.03 8.18
N GLY A 188 -10.94 -4.28 7.27
CA GLY A 188 -10.78 -2.83 7.16
C GLY A 188 -11.26 -2.10 8.41
N SER A 189 -12.39 -2.51 9.00
CA SER A 189 -12.91 -1.94 10.23
C SER A 189 -12.01 -2.28 11.42
N VAL A 190 -11.60 -3.54 11.59
CA VAL A 190 -10.68 -3.95 12.66
C VAL A 190 -9.39 -3.14 12.61
N ALA A 191 -8.76 -3.02 11.43
CA ALA A 191 -7.54 -2.24 11.28
C ALA A 191 -7.76 -0.74 11.49
N THR A 192 -8.90 -0.18 11.04
CA THR A 192 -9.23 1.24 11.22
C THR A 192 -9.50 1.56 12.69
N LEU A 193 -10.24 0.70 13.39
CA LEU A 193 -10.59 0.90 14.79
C LEU A 193 -9.39 0.68 15.73
N SER A 194 -8.37 -0.04 15.30
CA SER A 194 -7.20 -0.39 16.11
C SER A 194 -6.46 0.82 16.70
N VAL A 195 -6.53 2.00 16.06
CA VAL A 195 -5.93 3.25 16.58
C VAL A 195 -6.76 3.90 17.69
N CYS A 196 -8.02 3.49 17.83
CA CYS A 196 -8.99 4.17 18.69
C CYS A 196 -8.95 3.73 20.17
N PHE A 197 -8.09 2.77 20.52
CA PHE A 197 -7.97 2.20 21.86
C PHE A 197 -6.60 2.46 22.50
N PRO A 198 -6.22 3.72 22.72
CA PRO A 198 -4.88 4.04 23.24
C PRO A 198 -4.67 3.63 24.70
N ASN A 199 -5.75 3.37 25.43
CA ASN A 199 -5.74 2.88 26.81
C ASN A 199 -5.77 1.34 26.94
N PHE A 200 -5.78 0.62 25.79
CA PHE A 200 -5.65 -0.83 25.76
C PHE A 200 -4.20 -1.20 25.50
N CYS A 201 -3.66 -2.10 26.31
CA CYS A 201 -2.34 -2.69 26.09
C CYS A 201 -2.35 -4.17 26.46
N GLY A 202 -1.34 -4.89 26.03
CA GLY A 202 -1.09 -6.29 26.42
C GLY A 202 0.39 -6.54 26.49
N VAL A 203 0.79 -7.72 26.95
CA VAL A 203 2.19 -8.14 26.95
C VAL A 203 2.36 -9.28 25.94
N TYR A 204 3.26 -9.10 24.99
CA TYR A 204 3.63 -10.09 23.99
C TYR A 204 5.14 -10.11 23.81
N ASP A 205 5.76 -11.27 23.97
CA ASP A 205 7.22 -11.45 23.90
C ASP A 205 7.96 -10.44 24.80
N GLU A 206 7.57 -10.41 26.10
CA GLU A 206 8.12 -9.53 27.16
C GLU A 206 7.99 -8.02 26.90
N ARG A 207 7.23 -7.61 25.89
CA ARG A 207 7.04 -6.20 25.51
C ARG A 207 5.59 -5.78 25.68
N VAL A 208 5.41 -4.52 26.07
CA VAL A 208 4.08 -3.90 26.02
C VAL A 208 3.73 -3.60 24.58
N VAL A 209 2.58 -4.09 24.16
CA VAL A 209 2.05 -3.86 22.80
C VAL A 209 0.66 -3.25 22.86
N TYR A 210 0.31 -2.49 21.81
CA TYR A 210 -0.98 -1.86 21.64
C TYR A 210 -1.70 -2.45 20.42
N PRO A 211 -3.02 -2.28 20.27
CA PRO A 211 -3.82 -2.95 19.24
C PRO A 211 -3.56 -2.46 17.80
N ASN A 212 -2.60 -1.57 17.58
CA ASN A 212 -2.32 -0.96 16.28
C ASN A 212 -1.97 -1.97 15.19
N LEU A 213 -2.66 -1.90 14.06
CA LEU A 213 -2.53 -2.82 12.93
C LEU A 213 -2.10 -2.10 11.66
N TYR A 214 -1.37 -2.82 10.80
CA TYR A 214 -1.05 -2.40 9.45
C TYR A 214 -1.78 -3.32 8.46
N LEU A 215 -2.62 -2.75 7.62
CA LEU A 215 -3.41 -3.45 6.63
C LEU A 215 -3.14 -2.90 5.23
N PHE A 216 -2.93 -3.78 4.28
CA PHE A 216 -2.94 -3.45 2.86
C PHE A 216 -4.00 -4.29 2.14
N VAL A 217 -5.02 -3.62 1.62
CA VAL A 217 -6.05 -4.27 0.79
C VAL A 217 -5.67 -4.12 -0.67
N THR A 218 -5.50 -5.24 -1.36
CA THR A 218 -5.13 -5.24 -2.76
C THR A 218 -6.26 -5.78 -3.64
N ALA A 219 -6.51 -5.10 -4.74
CA ALA A 219 -7.48 -5.48 -5.76
C ALA A 219 -7.11 -4.86 -7.10
N GLU A 220 -7.56 -5.46 -8.19
CA GLU A 220 -7.50 -4.86 -9.51
C GLU A 220 -8.20 -3.49 -9.55
N ALA A 221 -7.85 -2.68 -10.55
CA ALA A 221 -8.46 -1.37 -10.71
C ALA A 221 -10.00 -1.47 -10.86
N GLY A 222 -10.75 -0.69 -10.09
CA GLY A 222 -12.22 -0.71 -10.11
C GLY A 222 -12.88 -1.82 -9.30
N MET A 223 -12.12 -2.71 -8.63
CA MET A 223 -12.62 -3.90 -7.93
C MET A 223 -12.85 -3.69 -6.44
N GLY A 224 -13.83 -2.87 -6.04
CA GLY A 224 -14.35 -2.87 -4.67
C GLY A 224 -13.49 -2.20 -3.58
N LYS A 225 -12.32 -1.63 -3.89
CA LYS A 225 -11.48 -0.89 -2.92
C LYS A 225 -12.22 0.25 -2.22
N GLY A 226 -13.27 0.77 -2.84
CA GLY A 226 -14.16 1.78 -2.25
C GLY A 226 -14.86 1.34 -0.95
N ALA A 227 -14.94 0.04 -0.65
CA ALA A 227 -15.46 -0.45 0.62
C ALA A 227 -14.64 0.05 1.82
N LEU A 228 -13.33 0.23 1.67
CA LEU A 228 -12.48 0.78 2.73
C LEU A 228 -12.82 2.23 3.09
N THR A 229 -13.33 3.03 2.15
CA THR A 229 -13.74 4.40 2.47
C THR A 229 -14.89 4.42 3.47
N LEU A 230 -15.74 3.38 3.49
CA LEU A 230 -16.78 3.20 4.50
C LEU A 230 -16.18 2.95 5.89
N CYS A 231 -15.11 2.14 5.97
CA CYS A 231 -14.42 1.90 7.24
C CYS A 231 -13.85 3.20 7.83
N ARG A 232 -13.37 4.12 6.98
CA ARG A 232 -12.90 5.44 7.42
C ARG A 232 -13.98 6.27 8.10
N GLU A 233 -15.23 6.15 7.67
CA GLU A 233 -16.36 6.87 8.27
C GLU A 233 -16.56 6.50 9.74
N LEU A 234 -16.13 5.31 10.19
CA LEU A 234 -16.22 4.90 11.59
C LEU A 234 -15.38 5.79 12.53
N ILE A 235 -14.29 6.36 12.04
CA ILE A 235 -13.37 7.21 12.84
C ILE A 235 -13.45 8.69 12.47
N THR A 236 -14.21 9.04 11.42
CA THR A 236 -14.39 10.42 10.97
C THR A 236 -14.96 11.34 12.07
N PRO A 237 -15.93 10.92 12.92
CA PRO A 237 -16.40 11.75 14.04
C PRO A 237 -15.30 12.08 15.07
N ILE A 238 -14.43 11.13 15.38
CA ILE A 238 -13.29 11.34 16.29
C ILE A 238 -12.33 12.37 15.69
N ASN A 239 -11.98 12.21 14.42
CA ASN A 239 -11.09 13.15 13.72
C ASN A 239 -11.70 14.55 13.65
N ARG A 240 -13.01 14.67 13.46
CA ARG A 240 -13.73 15.94 13.48
C ARG A 240 -13.66 16.62 14.86
N GLN A 241 -13.86 15.89 15.95
CA GLN A 241 -13.69 16.43 17.32
C GLN A 241 -12.28 16.99 17.52
N LEU A 242 -11.24 16.28 17.06
CA LEU A 242 -9.85 16.74 17.18
C LEU A 242 -9.60 18.01 16.36
N HIS A 243 -10.17 18.10 15.16
CA HIS A 243 -10.08 19.32 14.34
C HIS A 243 -10.82 20.51 14.98
N GLU A 244 -11.97 20.30 15.60
CA GLU A 244 -12.65 21.38 16.34
C GLU A 244 -11.83 21.82 17.56
N LEU A 245 -11.18 20.88 18.25
CA LEU A 245 -10.24 21.22 19.32
C LEU A 245 -9.08 22.09 18.79
N THR A 246 -8.48 21.72 17.63
CA THR A 246 -7.45 22.55 16.99
C THR A 246 -7.94 23.98 16.73
N LYS A 247 -9.14 24.13 16.14
CA LYS A 247 -9.72 25.46 15.88
C LYS A 247 -9.90 26.29 17.15
N THR A 248 -10.33 25.64 18.23
CA THR A 248 -10.51 26.31 19.54
C THR A 248 -9.16 26.76 20.11
N LEU A 249 -8.14 25.88 20.05
CA LEU A 249 -6.79 26.23 20.51
C LEU A 249 -6.17 27.36 19.67
N ASP A 250 -6.35 27.32 18.33
CA ASP A 250 -5.89 28.37 17.43
C ASP A 250 -6.58 29.74 17.70
N ALA A 251 -7.88 29.71 17.99
CA ALA A 251 -8.62 30.92 18.35
C ALA A 251 -8.09 31.52 19.65
N GLN A 252 -7.86 30.69 20.67
CA GLN A 252 -7.26 31.13 21.93
C GLN A 252 -5.86 31.72 21.72
N TYR A 253 -5.00 30.99 20.98
CA TYR A 253 -3.65 31.47 20.66
C TYR A 253 -3.65 32.84 19.96
N LYS A 254 -4.56 33.05 18.99
CA LYS A 254 -4.70 34.37 18.34
C LYS A 254 -5.13 35.46 19.29
N ALA A 255 -6.01 35.17 20.24
CA ALA A 255 -6.42 36.12 21.28
C ALA A 255 -5.24 36.47 22.19
N ASP A 256 -4.53 35.45 22.70
CA ASP A 256 -3.37 35.61 23.57
C ASP A 256 -2.22 36.37 22.87
N MET A 257 -1.97 36.08 21.58
CA MET A 257 -1.00 36.83 20.78
C MET A 257 -1.40 38.30 20.55
N ALA A 258 -2.70 38.55 20.37
CA ALA A 258 -3.19 39.93 20.23
C ALA A 258 -3.04 40.72 21.53
N GLU A 259 -3.26 40.09 22.69
CA GLU A 259 -3.03 40.67 23.99
C GLU A 259 -1.53 40.89 24.26
N TYR A 260 -0.69 39.91 24.00
CA TYR A 260 0.77 39.98 24.10
C TYR A 260 1.33 41.15 23.27
N THR A 261 0.80 41.35 22.05
CA THR A 261 1.26 42.41 21.13
C THR A 261 0.78 43.78 21.57
N LYS A 262 -0.40 43.91 22.21
CA LYS A 262 -0.97 45.18 22.74
C LYS A 262 -0.34 45.58 24.05
N GLY A 263 -0.07 44.65 24.94
CA GLY A 263 0.62 44.89 26.20
C GLY A 263 2.09 45.14 25.92
N LYS A 264 2.47 46.41 25.65
CA LYS A 264 3.87 46.79 25.46
C LYS A 264 4.74 46.13 26.51
N LYS A 265 5.44 45.05 26.16
CA LYS A 265 6.63 44.47 26.79
C LYS A 265 6.77 44.74 28.28
N SER A 266 5.93 44.16 29.09
CA SER A 266 6.30 43.86 30.46
C SER A 266 7.53 42.95 30.37
N GLU A 267 8.63 43.24 31.05
CA GLU A 267 9.90 42.50 30.97
C GLU A 267 9.78 41.00 31.28
N ASN A 268 8.61 40.54 31.74
CA ASN A 268 8.32 39.12 32.07
C ASN A 268 7.18 38.49 31.25
N ALA A 269 6.68 39.15 30.19
CA ALA A 269 5.62 38.55 29.39
C ALA A 269 6.17 37.46 28.45
N GLN A 270 5.86 36.20 28.71
CA GLN A 270 6.24 35.07 27.86
C GLN A 270 5.38 35.06 26.59
N MET A 271 6.01 34.93 25.45
CA MET A 271 5.31 34.82 24.17
C MET A 271 4.47 33.53 24.14
N PRO A 272 3.18 33.61 23.77
CA PRO A 272 2.35 32.41 23.62
C PRO A 272 2.95 31.41 22.65
N GLU A 273 2.93 30.12 23.01
CA GLU A 273 3.38 29.03 22.15
C GLU A 273 2.30 28.64 21.14
N GLN A 274 2.72 28.28 19.92
CA GLN A 274 1.80 27.80 18.90
C GLN A 274 1.17 26.48 19.35
N PRO A 275 -0.18 26.35 19.31
CA PRO A 275 -0.83 25.14 19.75
C PRO A 275 -0.59 23.97 18.78
N PRO A 276 -0.66 22.71 19.28
CA PRO A 276 -0.53 21.52 18.46
C PRO A 276 -1.72 21.35 17.51
N ILE A 277 -1.46 20.81 16.32
CA ILE A 277 -2.50 20.39 15.38
C ILE A 277 -3.02 19.02 15.82
N LYS A 278 -4.24 18.97 16.34
CA LYS A 278 -4.87 17.71 16.74
C LYS A 278 -5.60 17.06 15.55
N THR A 279 -5.19 15.85 15.21
CA THR A 279 -5.79 15.03 14.13
C THR A 279 -5.54 13.55 14.39
N LEU A 280 -6.48 12.70 14.03
CA LEU A 280 -6.30 11.26 14.09
C LEU A 280 -5.76 10.71 12.76
N ILE A 281 -6.24 11.26 11.63
CA ILE A 281 -5.95 10.76 10.28
C ILE A 281 -4.84 11.61 9.65
N VAL A 282 -3.74 10.98 9.27
CA VAL A 282 -2.62 11.63 8.60
C VAL A 282 -2.64 11.26 7.12
N PRO A 283 -2.57 12.24 6.20
CA PRO A 283 -2.47 11.97 4.78
C PRO A 283 -1.15 11.28 4.40
N ALA A 284 -1.20 10.32 3.47
CA ALA A 284 -0.04 9.55 3.03
C ALA A 284 1.01 10.37 2.23
N ASN A 285 0.64 11.55 1.74
CA ASN A 285 1.54 12.47 1.04
C ASN A 285 2.34 13.37 2.00
N SER A 286 2.21 13.20 3.31
CA SER A 286 3.01 13.94 4.29
C SER A 286 4.47 13.53 4.21
N SER A 287 5.43 14.45 4.34
CA SER A 287 6.84 14.07 4.48
C SER A 287 7.08 13.34 5.81
N ALA A 288 8.13 12.52 5.90
CA ALA A 288 8.46 11.79 7.13
C ALA A 288 8.65 12.73 8.34
N SER A 289 9.19 13.93 8.11
CA SER A 289 9.32 14.94 9.16
C SER A 289 7.98 15.51 9.60
N ALA A 290 7.09 15.80 8.65
CA ALA A 290 5.73 16.27 8.96
C ALA A 290 4.94 15.19 9.69
N PHE A 291 5.06 13.93 9.27
CA PHE A 291 4.44 12.79 9.93
C PHE A 291 4.89 12.65 11.40
N LYS A 292 6.21 12.68 11.65
CA LYS A 292 6.76 12.61 13.02
C LYS A 292 6.26 13.77 13.89
N ARG A 293 6.21 15.00 13.33
CA ARG A 293 5.67 16.17 14.05
C ARG A 293 4.20 15.96 14.39
N ILE A 294 3.37 15.57 13.43
CA ILE A 294 1.95 15.30 13.66
C ILE A 294 1.78 14.18 14.70
N ALA A 295 2.58 13.11 14.61
CA ALA A 295 2.55 12.03 15.59
C ALA A 295 2.87 12.56 17.00
N LYS A 296 3.91 13.40 17.16
CA LYS A 296 4.23 14.01 18.44
C LYS A 296 3.09 14.89 18.98
N GLU A 297 2.53 15.76 18.15
CA GLU A 297 1.43 16.66 18.53
C GLU A 297 0.16 15.88 18.92
N ASN A 298 0.07 14.60 18.58
CA ASN A 298 -1.05 13.70 18.87
C ASN A 298 -0.67 12.52 19.80
N ASP A 299 0.33 12.69 20.64
CA ASP A 299 0.76 11.71 21.65
C ASP A 299 1.12 10.34 21.05
N GLY A 300 1.59 10.34 19.81
CA GLY A 300 1.92 9.15 19.03
C GLY A 300 0.72 8.39 18.45
N ILE A 301 -0.51 8.86 18.65
CA ILE A 301 -1.75 8.16 18.30
C ILE A 301 -2.29 8.70 16.98
N VAL A 302 -1.95 8.05 15.87
CA VAL A 302 -2.40 8.45 14.52
C VAL A 302 -2.63 7.24 13.63
N ILE A 303 -3.46 7.42 12.61
CA ILE A 303 -3.63 6.45 11.53
C ILE A 303 -3.26 7.08 10.19
N LEU A 304 -2.46 6.36 9.42
CA LEU A 304 -2.23 6.65 8.02
C LEU A 304 -3.27 5.88 7.23
N PHE A 305 -4.20 6.61 6.61
CA PHE A 305 -5.30 6.01 5.85
C PHE A 305 -5.31 6.51 4.42
N GLU A 306 -5.04 5.60 3.46
CA GLU A 306 -4.97 5.93 2.04
C GLU A 306 -5.55 4.81 1.18
N THR A 307 -6.44 5.16 0.27
CA THR A 307 -7.08 4.22 -0.65
C THR A 307 -6.40 4.13 -2.02
N GLU A 308 -5.39 4.97 -2.24
CA GLU A 308 -4.53 4.96 -3.43
C GLU A 308 -3.07 4.74 -3.01
N GLY A 309 -2.62 3.49 -3.07
CA GLY A 309 -1.29 3.07 -2.61
C GLY A 309 -0.11 3.77 -3.31
N ASP A 310 -0.33 4.36 -4.49
CA ASP A 310 0.69 5.14 -5.21
C ASP A 310 1.17 6.35 -4.42
N THR A 311 0.28 7.01 -3.70
CA THR A 311 0.60 8.19 -2.89
C THR A 311 1.69 7.88 -1.86
N LEU A 312 1.53 6.77 -1.11
CA LEU A 312 2.53 6.38 -0.13
C LEU A 312 3.80 5.84 -0.79
N SER A 313 3.69 5.07 -1.87
CA SER A 313 4.87 4.51 -2.56
C SER A 313 5.76 5.61 -3.16
N GLN A 314 5.17 6.70 -3.66
CA GLN A 314 5.91 7.88 -4.12
C GLN A 314 6.59 8.60 -2.95
N THR A 315 5.91 8.75 -1.82
CA THR A 315 6.46 9.37 -0.62
C THR A 315 7.61 8.55 -0.03
N LEU A 316 7.53 7.21 -0.06
CA LEU A 316 8.61 6.32 0.37
C LEU A 316 9.87 6.42 -0.48
N LYS A 317 9.72 6.70 -1.79
CA LYS A 317 10.85 6.85 -2.72
C LYS A 317 11.47 8.25 -2.72
N SER A 318 10.80 9.25 -2.14
CA SER A 318 11.32 10.61 -2.10
C SER A 318 12.50 10.71 -1.13
N ASP A 319 13.52 11.49 -1.51
CA ASP A 319 14.75 11.69 -0.70
C ASP A 319 14.48 12.28 0.70
N PHE A 320 13.29 12.89 0.89
CA PHE A 320 12.87 13.50 2.13
C PHE A 320 11.97 12.62 3.02
N GLY A 321 11.57 11.42 2.55
CA GLY A 321 10.52 10.64 3.22
C GLY A 321 10.77 9.15 3.29
N ASN A 322 11.87 8.67 3.89
CA ASN A 322 11.98 7.24 4.13
C ASN A 322 11.04 6.82 5.26
N TYR A 323 9.78 6.58 4.90
CA TYR A 323 8.75 6.08 5.82
C TYR A 323 9.00 4.64 6.28
N SER A 324 9.73 3.82 5.52
CA SER A 324 9.97 2.42 5.86
C SER A 324 10.55 2.27 7.26
N ASP A 325 11.60 3.05 7.59
CA ASP A 325 12.20 3.03 8.92
C ASP A 325 11.22 3.50 10.01
N VAL A 326 10.49 4.59 9.74
CA VAL A 326 9.49 5.14 10.67
C VAL A 326 8.39 4.12 10.96
N LEU A 327 7.83 3.49 9.94
CA LEU A 327 6.77 2.50 10.10
C LEU A 327 7.28 1.21 10.77
N ARG A 328 8.51 0.79 10.47
CA ARG A 328 9.10 -0.39 11.11
C ARG A 328 9.32 -0.20 12.62
N LYS A 329 9.80 0.97 13.04
CA LYS A 329 9.95 1.34 14.45
C LYS A 329 8.59 1.47 15.13
N ALA A 330 7.68 2.23 14.52
CA ALA A 330 6.34 2.45 15.06
C ALA A 330 5.53 1.15 15.23
N TYR A 331 5.73 0.17 14.35
CA TYR A 331 5.11 -1.16 14.50
C TYR A 331 5.45 -1.85 15.82
N HIS A 332 6.66 -1.66 16.32
CA HIS A 332 7.13 -2.19 17.61
C HIS A 332 7.04 -1.18 18.75
N HIS A 333 6.37 -0.05 18.54
CA HIS A 333 6.26 1.05 19.50
C HIS A 333 7.62 1.62 19.94
N GLU A 334 8.65 1.47 19.09
CA GLU A 334 9.99 1.99 19.33
C GLU A 334 10.01 3.51 19.12
N PRO A 335 10.82 4.27 19.91
CA PRO A 335 10.85 5.72 19.83
C PRO A 335 11.15 6.25 18.43
N LEU A 336 10.43 7.30 18.04
CA LEU A 336 10.63 8.02 16.79
C LEU A 336 11.29 9.36 17.06
N GLY A 337 12.60 9.44 16.94
CA GLY A 337 13.35 10.68 17.05
C GLY A 337 13.52 11.39 15.71
N ALA A 338 13.51 12.73 15.72
CA ALA A 338 14.00 13.55 14.63
C ALA A 338 14.76 14.77 15.20
N ASN A 339 15.98 14.94 14.73
CA ASN A 339 16.80 16.10 15.05
C ASN A 339 16.95 16.96 13.79
N ARG A 340 16.34 18.14 13.78
CA ARG A 340 16.51 19.14 12.72
C ARG A 340 17.50 20.21 13.17
N THR A 341 18.71 20.12 12.65
CA THR A 341 19.80 21.07 12.96
C THR A 341 19.50 22.50 12.52
N LYS A 342 18.71 22.69 11.45
CA LYS A 342 18.39 24.03 10.93
C LYS A 342 17.46 24.84 11.84
N ASP A 343 16.49 24.18 12.49
CA ASP A 343 15.44 24.86 13.27
C ASP A 343 15.58 24.61 14.77
N ARG A 344 16.61 23.85 15.22
CA ARG A 344 16.78 23.34 16.59
C ARG A 344 15.56 22.63 17.14
N GLU A 345 14.74 22.05 16.25
CA GLU A 345 13.55 21.30 16.63
C GLU A 345 13.93 19.86 16.94
N PHE A 346 13.65 19.44 18.15
CA PHE A 346 13.81 18.07 18.61
C PHE A 346 12.43 17.43 18.77
N TYR A 347 12.17 16.38 18.00
CA TYR A 347 10.94 15.61 18.13
C TYR A 347 11.28 14.23 18.68
N ASP A 348 10.63 13.86 19.76
CA ASP A 348 10.70 12.52 20.32
C ASP A 348 9.28 12.02 20.62
N VAL A 349 8.95 10.84 20.08
CA VAL A 349 7.69 10.14 20.32
C VAL A 349 8.07 8.81 20.94
N ASP A 350 8.00 8.70 22.27
CA ASP A 350 8.50 7.54 23.01
C ASP A 350 7.77 6.24 22.68
N ASN A 351 6.46 6.26 22.56
CA ASN A 351 5.62 5.10 22.32
C ASN A 351 4.63 5.35 21.19
N PRO A 352 5.08 5.35 19.93
CA PRO A 352 4.18 5.59 18.80
C PRO A 352 3.14 4.47 18.67
N ARG A 353 1.86 4.86 18.57
CA ARG A 353 0.69 4.00 18.42
C ARG A 353 0.06 4.27 17.07
N ILE A 354 0.75 3.83 16.04
CA ILE A 354 0.42 4.14 14.65
C ILE A 354 -0.28 2.94 14.02
N SER A 355 -1.45 3.18 13.44
CA SER A 355 -2.12 2.22 12.56
C SER A 355 -1.97 2.65 11.11
N VAL A 356 -2.00 1.69 10.18
CA VAL A 356 -1.87 1.95 8.75
C VAL A 356 -2.93 1.16 8.00
N VAL A 357 -3.72 1.83 7.18
CA VAL A 357 -4.70 1.20 6.29
C VAL A 357 -4.48 1.74 4.89
N LEU A 358 -4.09 0.87 3.99
CA LEU A 358 -3.78 1.18 2.60
C LEU A 358 -4.63 0.32 1.66
N ALA A 359 -4.93 0.86 0.50
CA ALA A 359 -5.43 0.06 -0.61
C ALA A 359 -4.66 0.36 -1.89
N GLY A 360 -4.51 -0.67 -2.73
CA GLY A 360 -3.80 -0.52 -3.98
C GLY A 360 -4.00 -1.71 -4.92
N THR A 361 -3.30 -1.68 -6.04
CA THR A 361 -3.18 -2.81 -6.95
C THR A 361 -2.05 -3.74 -6.49
N PRO A 362 -2.00 -5.00 -6.95
CA PRO A 362 -0.86 -5.89 -6.67
C PRO A 362 0.49 -5.27 -7.03
N GLU A 363 0.59 -4.54 -8.13
CA GLU A 363 1.80 -3.84 -8.53
C GLU A 363 2.22 -2.75 -7.53
N GLN A 364 1.26 -2.04 -6.94
CA GLN A 364 1.53 -1.05 -5.91
C GLN A 364 2.07 -1.67 -4.62
N VAL A 365 1.68 -2.91 -4.29
CA VAL A 365 2.30 -3.69 -3.19
C VAL A 365 3.78 -3.90 -3.46
N CYS A 366 4.14 -4.37 -4.66
CA CYS A 366 5.54 -4.59 -5.04
C CYS A 366 6.37 -3.30 -5.02
N ARG A 367 5.74 -2.15 -5.36
CA ARG A 367 6.41 -0.84 -5.26
C ARG A 367 6.61 -0.35 -3.82
N LEU A 368 5.66 -0.67 -2.94
CA LEU A 368 5.72 -0.32 -1.52
C LEU A 368 6.78 -1.15 -0.79
N THR A 369 6.86 -2.43 -1.10
CA THR A 369 7.75 -3.41 -0.47
C THR A 369 8.55 -4.17 -1.53
N PRO A 370 9.61 -3.54 -2.10
CA PRO A 370 10.35 -4.12 -3.22
C PRO A 370 11.02 -5.45 -2.89
N THR A 371 11.35 -5.68 -1.63
CA THR A 371 11.97 -6.91 -1.14
C THR A 371 11.29 -7.38 0.15
N ALA A 372 11.12 -8.68 0.30
CA ALA A 372 10.64 -9.28 1.55
C ALA A 372 11.61 -9.05 2.72
N GLU A 373 12.88 -8.84 2.42
CA GLU A 373 13.97 -8.62 3.39
C GLU A 373 13.90 -7.24 4.06
N ASP A 374 13.27 -6.23 3.43
CA ASP A 374 13.09 -4.89 4.04
C ASP A 374 12.37 -4.95 5.41
N GLY A 375 11.68 -6.04 5.70
CA GLY A 375 10.97 -6.23 6.95
C GLY A 375 9.69 -5.40 7.06
N LEU A 376 9.41 -4.45 6.18
CA LEU A 376 8.14 -3.72 6.14
C LEU A 376 7.00 -4.63 5.68
N PHE A 377 7.25 -5.46 4.66
CA PHE A 377 6.29 -6.43 4.12
C PHE A 377 5.64 -7.27 5.23
N SER A 378 6.46 -7.91 6.05
CA SER A 378 6.00 -8.82 7.11
C SER A 378 5.25 -8.15 8.27
N ARG A 379 5.13 -6.81 8.27
CA ARG A 379 4.37 -6.05 9.25
C ARG A 379 2.95 -5.70 8.78
N PHE A 380 2.65 -5.90 7.49
CA PHE A 380 1.32 -5.71 6.93
C PHE A 380 0.54 -7.02 6.93
N ALA A 381 -0.73 -6.94 7.34
CA ALA A 381 -1.73 -7.91 6.95
C ALA A 381 -2.17 -7.59 5.52
N PHE A 382 -2.02 -8.53 4.60
CA PHE A 382 -2.47 -8.38 3.22
C PHE A 382 -3.83 -9.04 3.05
N TYR A 383 -4.76 -8.31 2.44
CA TYR A 383 -6.08 -8.83 2.09
C TYR A 383 -6.32 -8.62 0.61
N PHE A 384 -6.52 -9.70 -0.13
CA PHE A 384 -6.77 -9.67 -1.57
C PHE A 384 -8.27 -9.75 -1.86
N ILE A 385 -8.80 -8.80 -2.63
CA ILE A 385 -10.18 -8.84 -3.13
C ILE A 385 -10.16 -9.55 -4.49
N PRO A 386 -10.80 -10.73 -4.63
CA PRO A 386 -10.78 -11.48 -5.88
C PRO A 386 -11.49 -10.74 -7.00
N PHE A 387 -11.04 -10.97 -8.22
CA PHE A 387 -11.69 -10.44 -9.41
C PHE A 387 -13.08 -11.04 -9.58
N LYS A 388 -14.08 -10.18 -9.76
CA LYS A 388 -15.47 -10.60 -10.01
C LYS A 388 -15.96 -10.05 -11.33
N ARG A 389 -16.55 -10.95 -12.12
CA ARG A 389 -17.25 -10.55 -13.34
C ARG A 389 -18.66 -10.12 -12.99
N GLY A 390 -19.07 -8.97 -13.47
CA GLY A 390 -20.45 -8.49 -13.34
C GLY A 390 -20.52 -6.98 -13.15
N PHE A 391 -21.64 -6.41 -13.49
CA PHE A 391 -21.93 -5.00 -13.30
C PHE A 391 -23.02 -4.88 -12.23
N ARG A 392 -22.70 -4.18 -11.13
CA ARG A 392 -23.64 -3.99 -10.04
C ARG A 392 -24.78 -3.04 -10.47
N ASN A 393 -26.01 -3.30 -10.01
CA ASN A 393 -27.09 -2.33 -10.15
C ASN A 393 -26.79 -1.06 -9.35
N VAL A 394 -26.30 -0.02 -10.04
CA VAL A 394 -25.95 1.27 -9.43
C VAL A 394 -27.17 2.12 -9.08
N PHE A 395 -28.36 1.75 -9.54
CA PHE A 395 -29.63 2.45 -9.32
C PHE A 395 -30.47 1.81 -8.20
N ALA A 396 -29.95 0.80 -7.48
CA ALA A 396 -30.68 0.07 -6.44
C ALA A 396 -31.17 0.97 -5.29
N THR A 397 -30.55 2.12 -5.07
CA THR A 397 -30.92 3.08 -4.01
C THR A 397 -30.97 4.48 -4.61
N SER A 398 -32.14 5.08 -4.63
CA SER A 398 -32.37 6.46 -5.08
C SER A 398 -32.31 7.48 -3.93
N ASP A 399 -32.47 7.04 -2.69
CA ASP A 399 -32.43 7.88 -1.49
C ASP A 399 -31.01 7.85 -0.87
N VAL A 400 -30.33 8.98 -0.93
CA VAL A 400 -28.98 9.15 -0.39
C VAL A 400 -28.94 8.95 1.14
N SER A 401 -30.03 9.23 1.85
CA SER A 401 -30.10 9.02 3.31
C SER A 401 -30.05 7.54 3.69
N GLN A 402 -30.48 6.66 2.80
CA GLN A 402 -30.42 5.20 2.95
C GLN A 402 -29.13 4.60 2.40
N SER A 403 -28.22 5.44 1.92
CA SER A 403 -26.94 4.98 1.37
C SER A 403 -26.08 4.31 2.44
N LYS A 404 -25.22 3.37 2.00
CA LYS A 404 -24.25 2.73 2.91
C LYS A 404 -23.34 3.75 3.60
N ASN A 405 -22.98 4.82 2.90
CA ASN A 405 -22.19 5.90 3.47
C ASN A 405 -22.93 6.59 4.64
N ALA A 406 -24.21 6.89 4.50
CA ALA A 406 -25.02 7.47 5.58
C ALA A 406 -25.09 6.55 6.80
N LYS A 407 -25.27 5.23 6.57
CA LYS A 407 -25.26 4.24 7.65
C LYS A 407 -23.92 4.14 8.37
N PHE A 408 -22.81 4.14 7.63
CA PHE A 408 -21.48 4.10 8.23
C PHE A 408 -21.15 5.39 9.01
N LYS A 409 -21.63 6.54 8.56
CA LYS A 409 -21.53 7.78 9.36
C LYS A 409 -22.27 7.66 10.69
N LEU A 410 -23.48 7.10 10.69
CA LEU A 410 -24.24 6.85 11.92
C LEU A 410 -23.52 5.86 12.84
N LEU A 411 -22.96 4.78 12.30
CA LEU A 411 -22.12 3.84 13.05
C LEU A 411 -20.89 4.52 13.63
N GLY A 412 -20.28 5.45 12.90
CA GLY A 412 -19.15 6.25 13.39
C GLY A 412 -19.52 7.13 14.60
N GLU A 413 -20.69 7.80 14.59
CA GLU A 413 -21.17 8.56 15.75
C GLU A 413 -21.42 7.64 16.96
N ARG A 414 -22.00 6.47 16.75
CA ARG A 414 -22.18 5.47 17.83
C ARG A 414 -20.85 4.97 18.37
N PHE A 415 -19.89 4.72 17.49
CA PHE A 415 -18.55 4.30 17.90
C PHE A 415 -17.83 5.38 18.72
N LEU A 416 -17.99 6.65 18.36
CA LEU A 416 -17.46 7.77 19.15
C LEU A 416 -17.94 7.70 20.60
N HIS A 417 -19.25 7.52 20.83
CA HIS A 417 -19.82 7.42 22.18
C HIS A 417 -19.33 6.16 22.92
N LEU A 418 -19.22 5.02 22.22
CA LEU A 418 -18.68 3.79 22.78
C LEU A 418 -17.21 3.99 23.24
N ARG A 419 -16.39 4.57 22.37
CA ARG A 419 -14.99 4.90 22.68
C ARG A 419 -14.87 5.85 23.88
N GLU A 420 -15.69 6.88 23.95
CA GLU A 420 -15.68 7.81 25.09
C GLU A 420 -16.00 7.12 26.42
N SER A 421 -16.84 6.09 26.40
CA SER A 421 -17.10 5.28 27.60
C SER A 421 -15.88 4.49 28.00
N PHE A 422 -15.24 3.79 27.08
CA PHE A 422 -13.99 3.05 27.34
C PHE A 422 -12.87 3.96 27.84
N MET A 423 -12.74 5.16 27.26
CA MET A 423 -11.69 6.10 27.69
C MET A 423 -11.90 6.64 29.10
N ARG A 424 -13.15 6.71 29.58
CA ARG A 424 -13.49 7.17 30.95
C ARG A 424 -13.21 6.10 32.01
N GLU A 425 -13.32 4.83 31.65
CA GLU A 425 -13.17 3.70 32.62
C GLU A 425 -11.71 3.42 32.97
N GLY A 426 -10.72 3.98 32.22
CA GLY A 426 -9.29 3.88 32.52
C GLY A 426 -8.51 2.98 31.56
N ASN A 427 -7.43 2.40 32.06
CA ASN A 427 -6.54 1.54 31.27
C ASN A 427 -6.94 0.09 31.36
N TYR A 428 -6.86 -0.61 30.25
CA TYR A 428 -7.16 -2.04 30.13
C TYR A 428 -5.91 -2.82 29.78
N THR A 429 -5.74 -3.97 30.42
CA THR A 429 -4.69 -4.93 30.06
C THR A 429 -5.33 -6.18 29.47
N PHE A 430 -5.01 -6.45 28.21
CA PHE A 430 -5.44 -7.65 27.51
C PHE A 430 -4.53 -8.83 27.88
N TYR A 431 -5.11 -9.98 28.10
CA TYR A 431 -4.39 -11.23 28.28
C TYR A 431 -5.16 -12.40 27.66
N ILE A 432 -4.43 -13.36 27.14
CA ILE A 432 -5.01 -14.62 26.67
C ILE A 432 -5.01 -15.61 27.85
N PRO A 433 -6.16 -16.23 28.21
CA PRO A 433 -6.20 -17.26 29.24
C PRO A 433 -5.24 -18.42 28.93
N GLU A 434 -4.62 -19.02 29.95
CA GLU A 434 -3.55 -20.01 29.80
C GLU A 434 -3.92 -21.18 28.87
N HIS A 435 -5.16 -21.69 28.97
CA HIS A 435 -5.62 -22.79 28.13
C HIS A 435 -5.69 -22.40 26.63
N LEU A 436 -5.94 -21.12 26.30
CA LEU A 436 -5.92 -20.59 24.94
C LEU A 436 -4.50 -20.23 24.48
N GLN A 437 -3.59 -19.86 25.40
CA GLN A 437 -2.19 -19.66 25.08
C GLN A 437 -1.57 -20.91 24.47
N MET A 438 -1.84 -22.09 25.05
CA MET A 438 -1.33 -23.37 24.54
C MET A 438 -1.85 -23.65 23.11
N GLN A 439 -3.12 -23.33 22.81
CA GLN A 439 -3.67 -23.47 21.46
C GLN A 439 -3.00 -22.50 20.48
N PHE A 440 -2.82 -21.26 20.90
CA PHE A 440 -2.14 -20.23 20.10
C PHE A 440 -0.71 -20.64 19.76
N LEU A 441 0.07 -21.08 20.75
CA LEU A 441 1.46 -21.52 20.56
C LEU A 441 1.54 -22.70 19.60
N LYS A 442 0.72 -23.74 19.84
CA LYS A 442 0.69 -24.94 18.98
C LYS A 442 0.34 -24.60 17.53
N HIS A 443 -0.62 -23.69 17.32
CA HIS A 443 -1.01 -23.25 15.98
C HIS A 443 0.16 -22.58 15.25
N TYR A 444 0.83 -21.60 15.90
CA TYR A 444 1.93 -20.89 15.25
C TYR A 444 3.21 -21.73 15.15
N GLU A 445 3.43 -22.70 16.02
CA GLU A 445 4.50 -23.70 15.89
C GLU A 445 4.29 -24.55 14.63
N SER A 446 3.10 -25.14 14.45
CA SER A 446 2.75 -25.91 13.24
C SER A 446 2.88 -25.06 11.98
N THR A 447 2.32 -23.84 11.98
CA THR A 447 2.41 -22.92 10.84
C THR A 447 3.86 -22.55 10.52
N ASN A 448 4.71 -22.36 11.54
CA ASN A 448 6.12 -22.06 11.33
C ASN A 448 6.86 -23.22 10.66
N ASP A 449 6.62 -24.44 11.12
CA ASP A 449 7.27 -25.63 10.57
C ASP A 449 6.81 -25.85 9.12
N GLU A 450 5.51 -25.81 8.86
CA GLU A 450 4.95 -25.92 7.50
C GLU A 450 5.55 -24.86 6.54
N CYS A 451 5.54 -23.58 6.94
CA CYS A 451 6.08 -22.51 6.12
C CYS A 451 7.60 -22.63 5.91
N CYS A 452 8.35 -23.06 6.92
CA CYS A 452 9.79 -23.26 6.80
C CYS A 452 10.14 -24.45 5.92
N ASP A 453 9.35 -25.51 5.97
CA ASP A 453 9.54 -26.70 5.13
C ASP A 453 9.22 -26.42 3.65
N GLU A 454 8.16 -25.63 3.39
CA GLU A 454 7.73 -25.31 2.02
C GLU A 454 8.58 -24.22 1.34
N VAL A 455 8.92 -23.16 2.07
CA VAL A 455 9.52 -21.95 1.50
C VAL A 455 10.94 -21.71 1.99
N GLY A 456 11.26 -22.18 3.19
CA GLY A 456 12.59 -22.04 3.79
C GLY A 456 12.60 -21.21 5.09
N ASN A 457 13.73 -21.25 5.81
CA ASN A 457 13.90 -20.66 7.13
C ASN A 457 13.65 -19.14 7.23
N GLY A 458 13.66 -18.43 6.10
CA GLY A 458 13.31 -17.00 6.02
C GLY A 458 11.88 -16.69 6.46
N MET A 459 10.98 -17.68 6.40
CA MET A 459 9.56 -17.53 6.79
C MET A 459 9.37 -17.38 8.31
N GLN A 460 10.28 -17.85 9.14
CA GLN A 460 10.15 -17.79 10.60
C GLN A 460 9.88 -16.37 11.13
N GLY A 461 10.56 -15.36 10.57
CA GLY A 461 10.35 -13.96 10.97
C GLY A 461 8.96 -13.44 10.58
N ILE A 462 8.39 -13.94 9.49
CA ILE A 462 7.04 -13.59 9.02
C ILE A 462 6.00 -14.22 9.95
N VAL A 463 6.11 -15.52 10.21
CA VAL A 463 5.18 -16.25 11.10
C VAL A 463 5.14 -15.67 12.52
N ARG A 464 6.28 -15.29 13.08
CA ARG A 464 6.33 -14.60 14.39
C ARG A 464 5.55 -13.27 14.37
N ARG A 465 5.62 -12.51 13.28
CA ARG A 465 4.84 -11.27 13.14
C ARG A 465 3.36 -11.51 12.88
N MET A 466 3.01 -12.62 12.21
CA MET A 466 1.61 -13.05 12.07
C MET A 466 1.01 -13.35 13.46
N GLY A 467 1.73 -14.01 14.37
CA GLY A 467 1.31 -14.21 15.74
C GLY A 467 1.04 -12.89 16.48
N LEU A 468 1.94 -11.90 16.34
CA LEU A 468 1.72 -10.57 16.92
C LEU A 468 0.50 -9.85 16.30
N MET A 469 0.30 -9.97 14.98
CA MET A 469 -0.90 -9.40 14.32
C MET A 469 -2.19 -10.03 14.85
N ALA A 470 -2.22 -11.36 14.98
CA ALA A 470 -3.37 -12.06 15.57
C ALA A 470 -3.65 -11.62 17.01
N TYR A 471 -2.61 -11.48 17.82
CA TYR A 471 -2.74 -10.96 19.19
C TYR A 471 -3.37 -9.55 19.20
N ARG A 472 -2.94 -8.67 18.30
CA ARG A 472 -3.49 -7.32 18.17
C ARG A 472 -4.92 -7.30 17.63
N ILE A 473 -5.27 -8.20 16.71
CA ILE A 473 -6.65 -8.38 16.25
C ILE A 473 -7.54 -8.77 17.42
N MET A 474 -7.13 -9.73 18.24
CA MET A 474 -7.87 -10.13 19.43
C MET A 474 -8.05 -8.98 20.45
N MET A 475 -7.12 -8.02 20.50
CA MET A 475 -7.27 -6.84 21.35
C MET A 475 -8.33 -5.85 20.82
N VAL A 476 -8.65 -5.88 19.53
CA VAL A 476 -9.67 -5.01 18.91
C VAL A 476 -11.05 -5.67 19.00
N LEU A 477 -11.11 -7.01 18.93
CA LEU A 477 -12.35 -7.80 19.04
C LEU A 477 -12.84 -7.86 20.47
#